data_7bd255ad411fcb6c7a6c082a76bc5aec
#
_entry.id   7bd255ad411fcb6c7a6c082a76bc5aec
#
_cell.length_a   1.000
_cell.length_b   1.000
_cell.length_c   1.000
_cell.angle_alpha   90.00
_cell.angle_beta   90.00
_cell.angle_gamma   90.00
#
_symmetry.space_group_name_H-M   'P 1'
#
loop_
_entity.id
_entity.type
_entity.pdbx_description
1 polymer ?
#
loop_
_entity_poly.entity_id
_entity_poly.type
_entity_poly.pdbx_seq_one_letter_code
_entity_poly.pdbx_strand_id
1 'polypeptide(L)'
;MPGSEIQNSMFKKTKGYVQERNPFAVTSCGRRRNLGQEVFEMDSPLEKRRRRKKSNEPRKTTKGKGRNFRTVKEGAGMTSKGVKEYRRKNPGSKLKTAVTGKVKPGSKAAKRRKSFCARSKGWTGERGRAARRRWKC
;
A
#
# COMPACT_ATOMS: atom_id res chain seq x y z
N MET A 1 20.72 -47.85 -37.22
CA MET A 1 20.52 -47.44 -35.81
C MET A 1 19.34 -46.45 -35.76
N PRO A 2 18.08 -46.87 -35.56
CA PRO A 2 16.98 -45.92 -35.51
C PRO A 2 16.53 -45.73 -34.04
N GLY A 3 17.34 -45.09 -33.25
CA GLY A 3 17.01 -44.97 -31.82
C GLY A 3 16.94 -43.55 -31.29
N SER A 4 17.38 -42.55 -32.04
CA SER A 4 17.48 -41.18 -31.55
C SER A 4 16.32 -40.27 -31.95
N GLU A 5 15.55 -40.63 -32.96
CA GLU A 5 14.45 -39.75 -33.41
C GLU A 5 13.16 -39.90 -32.59
N ILE A 6 12.92 -41.10 -32.02
CA ILE A 6 11.71 -41.32 -31.22
C ILE A 6 11.77 -40.55 -29.87
N GLN A 7 12.97 -40.46 -29.29
CA GLN A 7 13.13 -39.71 -28.04
C GLN A 7 13.02 -38.20 -28.23
N ASN A 8 13.44 -37.66 -29.38
CA ASN A 8 13.33 -36.23 -29.65
C ASN A 8 11.90 -35.80 -29.96
N SER A 9 11.03 -36.67 -30.40
CA SER A 9 9.63 -36.29 -30.63
C SER A 9 8.82 -36.22 -29.35
N MET A 10 9.17 -37.02 -28.31
CA MET A 10 8.51 -36.94 -27.00
C MET A 10 8.90 -35.70 -26.19
N PHE A 11 10.09 -35.17 -26.43
CA PHE A 11 10.61 -33.98 -25.69
C PHE A 11 10.68 -32.72 -26.51
N LYS A 12 10.14 -32.71 -27.74
CA LYS A 12 9.87 -31.40 -28.38
C LYS A 12 8.92 -30.67 -27.45
N LYS A 13 9.45 -29.67 -26.76
CA LYS A 13 8.70 -28.68 -25.98
C LYS A 13 7.65 -28.06 -26.88
N THR A 14 6.56 -28.74 -27.11
CA THR A 14 5.35 -28.12 -27.55
C THR A 14 4.96 -27.22 -26.41
N LYS A 15 4.91 -25.92 -26.65
CA LYS A 15 4.39 -24.93 -25.72
C LYS A 15 3.00 -25.40 -25.31
N GLY A 16 2.90 -25.92 -24.08
CA GLY A 16 1.67 -26.46 -23.54
C GLY A 16 1.31 -27.86 -24.09
N TYR A 17 1.65 -28.89 -23.32
CA TYR A 17 1.12 -30.25 -23.55
C TYR A 17 -0.36 -30.23 -23.17
N VAL A 18 -1.22 -30.06 -24.16
CA VAL A 18 -2.66 -30.18 -23.99
C VAL A 18 -3.03 -31.64 -24.32
N GLN A 19 -3.31 -32.42 -23.30
CA GLN A 19 -4.01 -33.69 -23.52
C GLN A 19 -5.47 -33.36 -23.87
N GLU A 20 -5.86 -33.58 -25.12
CA GLU A 20 -7.24 -33.33 -25.60
C GLU A 20 -8.32 -34.06 -24.79
N ARG A 21 -7.97 -35.09 -24.05
CA ARG A 21 -8.87 -35.89 -23.20
C ARG A 21 -8.44 -35.91 -21.73
N ASN A 22 -7.86 -34.85 -21.23
CA ASN A 22 -7.53 -34.80 -19.82
C ASN A 22 -8.81 -34.52 -18.99
N PRO A 23 -9.29 -35.47 -18.18
CA PRO A 23 -10.49 -35.27 -17.36
C PRO A 23 -10.27 -34.16 -16.29
N PHE A 24 -9.04 -33.79 -16.06
CA PHE A 24 -8.67 -32.72 -15.14
C PHE A 24 -8.36 -31.36 -15.83
N ALA A 25 -8.79 -31.20 -17.08
CA ALA A 25 -8.62 -29.94 -17.81
C ALA A 25 -9.35 -28.74 -17.16
N VAL A 26 -10.27 -29.03 -16.27
CA VAL A 26 -10.95 -28.03 -15.44
C VAL A 26 -10.58 -28.20 -13.97
N THR A 27 -10.49 -27.12 -13.24
CA THR A 27 -10.35 -27.14 -11.78
C THR A 27 -11.70 -27.51 -11.15
N SER A 28 -11.69 -27.94 -9.89
CA SER A 28 -12.92 -28.25 -9.12
C SER A 28 -13.91 -27.07 -9.06
N CYS A 29 -13.48 -25.86 -9.35
CA CYS A 29 -14.31 -24.66 -9.46
C CYS A 29 -14.75 -24.34 -10.90
N GLY A 30 -14.65 -25.31 -11.84
CA GLY A 30 -15.13 -25.16 -13.22
C GLY A 30 -14.26 -24.31 -14.14
N ARG A 31 -13.13 -23.80 -13.68
CA ARG A 31 -12.21 -23.04 -14.51
C ARG A 31 -11.40 -23.93 -15.42
N ARG A 32 -11.42 -23.67 -16.72
CA ARG A 32 -10.51 -24.34 -17.66
C ARG A 32 -9.06 -24.03 -17.27
N ARG A 33 -8.23 -25.07 -17.19
CA ARG A 33 -6.78 -24.89 -17.10
C ARG A 33 -6.28 -24.50 -18.48
N ASN A 34 -6.18 -23.21 -18.73
CA ASN A 34 -5.48 -22.77 -19.92
C ASN A 34 -3.99 -23.03 -19.72
N LEU A 35 -3.48 -24.03 -20.39
CA LEU A 35 -2.06 -24.36 -20.39
C LEU A 35 -1.32 -23.56 -21.48
N GLY A 36 -1.94 -22.52 -22.02
CA GLY A 36 -1.37 -21.63 -23.02
C GLY A 36 -0.80 -20.35 -22.43
N GLN A 37 -0.09 -19.63 -23.24
CA GLN A 37 0.68 -18.42 -22.90
C GLN A 37 -0.14 -17.29 -22.27
N GLU A 38 -1.45 -17.27 -22.53
CA GLU A 38 -2.36 -16.22 -22.01
C GLU A 38 -2.56 -16.30 -20.48
N VAL A 39 -2.29 -17.46 -19.87
CA VAL A 39 -2.45 -17.63 -18.41
C VAL A 39 -1.29 -17.01 -17.63
N PHE A 40 -0.13 -16.86 -18.27
CA PHE A 40 1.04 -16.27 -17.62
C PHE A 40 0.94 -14.75 -17.46
N GLU A 41 0.07 -14.08 -18.22
CA GLU A 41 -0.17 -12.64 -18.09
C GLU A 41 -1.26 -12.33 -17.04
N MET A 42 -2.07 -13.31 -16.65
CA MET A 42 -2.98 -13.11 -15.54
C MET A 42 -2.18 -13.15 -14.24
N ASP A 43 -1.85 -12.00 -13.72
CA ASP A 43 -1.28 -11.80 -12.39
C ASP A 43 -1.92 -12.75 -11.39
N SER A 44 -1.19 -13.77 -10.95
CA SER A 44 -1.69 -14.65 -9.90
C SER A 44 -2.04 -13.81 -8.66
N PRO A 45 -3.03 -14.20 -7.86
CA PRO A 45 -3.34 -13.49 -6.61
C PRO A 45 -2.13 -13.32 -5.69
N LEU A 46 -1.14 -14.22 -5.80
CA LEU A 46 0.12 -14.15 -5.07
C LEU A 46 1.07 -13.09 -5.65
N GLU A 47 1.11 -12.91 -6.97
CA GLU A 47 1.90 -11.85 -7.60
C GLU A 47 1.29 -10.46 -7.39
N LYS A 48 -0.03 -10.32 -7.42
CA LYS A 48 -0.71 -9.09 -7.00
C LYS A 48 -0.37 -8.70 -5.56
N ARG A 49 -0.17 -9.67 -4.66
CA ARG A 49 0.34 -9.42 -3.31
C ARG A 49 1.79 -8.94 -3.29
N ARG A 50 2.66 -9.46 -4.16
CA ARG A 50 4.08 -9.05 -4.25
C ARG A 50 4.26 -7.66 -4.85
N ARG A 51 3.43 -7.27 -5.82
CA ARG A 51 3.48 -5.96 -6.48
C ARG A 51 2.87 -4.81 -5.65
N ARG A 52 2.26 -5.07 -4.50
CA ARG A 52 1.90 -3.99 -3.57
C ARG A 52 3.18 -3.27 -3.19
N LYS A 53 3.44 -2.14 -3.87
CA LYS A 53 4.53 -1.22 -3.53
C LYS A 53 4.47 -1.01 -2.03
N LYS A 54 5.52 -1.38 -1.30
CA LYS A 54 5.64 -1.09 0.13
C LYS A 54 5.48 0.42 0.28
N SER A 55 4.34 0.86 0.80
CA SER A 55 4.11 2.28 0.97
C SER A 55 5.14 2.81 1.96
N ASN A 56 5.79 3.93 1.63
CA ASN A 56 6.71 4.61 2.54
C ASN A 56 5.99 5.23 3.74
N GLU A 57 4.67 5.07 3.81
CA GLU A 57 3.89 5.53 4.95
C GLU A 57 4.05 4.61 6.17
N PRO A 58 4.05 5.14 7.40
CA PRO A 58 4.03 4.35 8.60
C PRO A 58 2.70 3.59 8.71
N ARG A 59 2.76 2.41 9.33
CA ARG A 59 1.57 1.56 9.54
C ARG A 59 0.46 2.36 10.23
N LYS A 60 -0.76 2.28 9.73
CA LYS A 60 -1.92 3.01 10.27
C LYS A 60 -2.43 2.37 11.58
N THR A 61 -1.68 2.50 12.64
CA THR A 61 -2.08 2.03 13.99
C THR A 61 -2.63 3.19 14.80
N THR A 62 -3.86 3.06 15.32
CA THR A 62 -4.55 4.09 16.11
C THR A 62 -4.76 3.70 17.57
N LYS A 63 -4.56 2.42 17.93
CA LYS A 63 -4.73 1.87 19.27
C LYS A 63 -3.39 1.56 19.92
N GLY A 64 -3.34 1.56 21.25
CA GLY A 64 -2.16 1.20 22.04
C GLY A 64 -1.09 2.31 22.19
N LYS A 65 -0.17 2.11 23.15
CA LYS A 65 0.93 3.04 23.44
C LYS A 65 1.88 3.25 22.25
N GLY A 66 2.03 2.26 21.37
CA GLY A 66 2.91 2.28 20.21
C GLY A 66 2.31 2.81 18.91
N ARG A 67 1.14 3.43 18.95
CA ARG A 67 0.41 3.89 17.76
C ARG A 67 1.13 4.98 16.97
N ASN A 68 0.99 4.93 15.66
CA ASN A 68 1.55 5.92 14.75
C ASN A 68 0.60 7.08 14.45
N PHE A 69 -0.70 6.85 14.62
CA PHE A 69 -1.74 7.85 14.36
C PHE A 69 -2.63 8.05 15.59
N ARG A 70 -3.19 9.23 15.71
CA ARG A 70 -4.20 9.58 16.71
C ARG A 70 -5.59 9.22 16.21
N THR A 71 -6.48 8.94 17.14
CA THR A 71 -7.91 8.78 16.87
C THR A 71 -8.55 10.12 16.49
N VAL A 72 -9.74 10.08 15.92
CA VAL A 72 -10.51 11.29 15.58
C VAL A 72 -10.85 12.08 16.85
N LYS A 73 -11.22 11.40 17.94
CA LYS A 73 -11.50 12.03 19.25
C LYS A 73 -10.31 12.84 19.76
N GLU A 74 -9.08 12.38 19.53
CA GLU A 74 -7.84 13.07 19.95
C GLU A 74 -7.34 14.11 18.93
N GLY A 75 -8.12 14.40 17.91
CA GLY A 75 -7.81 15.41 16.91
C GLY A 75 -7.01 14.90 15.73
N ALA A 76 -7.06 13.60 15.43
CA ALA A 76 -6.43 12.99 14.25
C ALA A 76 -4.92 13.35 14.08
N GLY A 77 -4.32 12.92 12.97
CA GLY A 77 -2.90 13.20 12.66
C GLY A 77 -1.92 12.19 13.23
N MET A 78 -0.65 12.36 12.91
CA MET A 78 0.43 11.47 13.37
C MET A 78 0.87 11.78 14.79
N THR A 79 1.26 10.72 15.52
CA THR A 79 1.97 10.82 16.80
C THR A 79 3.44 11.17 16.57
N SER A 80 4.18 11.49 17.63
CA SER A 80 5.63 11.70 17.53
C SER A 80 6.35 10.46 17.01
N LYS A 81 5.90 9.25 17.42
CA LYS A 81 6.40 7.98 16.92
C LYS A 81 6.13 7.81 15.41
N GLY A 82 4.90 8.07 14.97
CA GLY A 82 4.54 8.00 13.55
C GLY A 82 5.37 8.96 12.69
N VAL A 83 5.63 10.17 13.18
CA VAL A 83 6.50 11.14 12.47
C VAL A 83 7.95 10.64 12.41
N LYS A 84 8.49 10.06 13.50
CA LYS A 84 9.83 9.47 13.49
C LYS A 84 9.94 8.32 12.48
N GLU A 85 8.96 7.42 12.48
CA GLU A 85 8.91 6.30 11.54
C GLU A 85 8.79 6.78 10.08
N TYR A 86 7.94 7.77 9.83
CA TYR A 86 7.81 8.38 8.51
C TYR A 86 9.13 8.96 8.01
N ARG A 87 9.85 9.72 8.86
CA ARG A 87 11.15 10.28 8.51
C ARG A 87 12.20 9.23 8.24
N ARG A 88 12.20 8.13 8.99
CA ARG A 88 13.10 6.99 8.75
C ARG A 88 12.90 6.38 7.38
N LYS A 89 11.63 6.26 6.96
CA LYS A 89 11.27 5.70 5.64
C LYS A 89 11.44 6.70 4.50
N ASN A 90 11.43 7.98 4.80
CA ASN A 90 11.54 9.07 3.83
C ASN A 90 12.67 10.02 4.27
N PRO A 91 13.94 9.70 3.96
CA PRO A 91 15.07 10.58 4.22
C PRO A 91 14.82 11.96 3.59
N GLY A 92 15.25 13.03 4.25
CA GLY A 92 15.01 14.42 3.80
C GLY A 92 13.64 14.99 4.16
N SER A 93 12.70 14.21 4.65
CA SER A 93 11.38 14.73 5.07
C SER A 93 11.48 15.65 6.30
N LYS A 94 10.94 16.86 6.16
CA LYS A 94 10.83 17.87 7.23
C LYS A 94 9.51 17.79 8.01
N LEU A 95 8.79 16.65 7.93
CA LEU A 95 7.49 16.45 8.59
C LEU A 95 7.63 16.64 10.11
N LYS A 96 6.71 17.37 10.71
CA LYS A 96 6.62 17.63 12.16
C LYS A 96 5.20 17.39 12.64
N THR A 97 5.02 17.14 13.94
CA THR A 97 3.71 17.02 14.58
C THR A 97 2.92 18.32 14.53
N ALA A 98 1.62 18.26 14.83
CA ALA A 98 0.74 19.42 14.91
C ALA A 98 1.25 20.44 15.94
N VAL A 99 1.03 21.70 15.66
CA VAL A 99 1.32 22.82 16.58
C VAL A 99 0.10 23.07 17.46
N THR A 100 0.14 22.60 18.69
CA THR A 100 -1.00 22.64 19.64
C THR A 100 -0.85 23.70 20.73
N GLY A 101 0.37 24.10 21.05
CA GLY A 101 0.67 25.09 22.12
C GLY A 101 0.37 26.55 21.75
N LYS A 102 0.55 27.44 22.70
CA LYS A 102 0.61 28.88 22.43
C LYS A 102 1.82 29.18 21.54
N VAL A 103 1.69 30.04 20.59
CA VAL A 103 2.73 30.38 19.60
C VAL A 103 2.92 31.85 19.52
N LYS A 104 4.16 32.34 19.58
CA LYS A 104 4.48 33.73 19.37
C LYS A 104 4.16 34.16 17.93
N PRO A 105 3.55 35.31 17.68
CA PRO A 105 3.33 35.85 16.35
C PRO A 105 4.67 35.89 15.56
N GLY A 106 4.61 35.67 14.25
CA GLY A 106 5.79 35.62 13.38
C GLY A 106 6.68 34.39 13.46
N SER A 107 6.55 33.56 14.50
CA SER A 107 7.39 32.38 14.67
C SER A 107 7.19 31.32 13.53
N LYS A 108 8.21 30.47 13.31
CA LYS A 108 8.11 29.35 12.37
C LYS A 108 6.91 28.43 12.66
N ALA A 109 6.55 28.27 13.94
CA ALA A 109 5.39 27.49 14.36
C ALA A 109 4.07 28.19 13.98
N ALA A 110 3.97 29.50 14.15
CA ALA A 110 2.81 30.28 13.72
C ALA A 110 2.61 30.20 12.19
N LYS A 111 3.68 30.39 11.42
CA LYS A 111 3.64 30.23 9.95
C LYS A 111 3.14 28.85 9.54
N ARG A 112 3.61 27.78 10.19
CA ARG A 112 3.14 26.41 9.94
C ARG A 112 1.66 26.24 10.26
N ARG A 113 1.17 26.77 11.39
CA ARG A 113 -0.25 26.73 11.74
C ARG A 113 -1.09 27.45 10.69
N LYS A 114 -0.74 28.69 10.35
CA LYS A 114 -1.42 29.47 9.31
C LYS A 114 -1.50 28.72 7.98
N SER A 115 -0.37 28.17 7.54
CA SER A 115 -0.31 27.37 6.30
C SER A 115 -1.19 26.12 6.35
N PHE A 116 -1.21 25.39 7.48
CA PHE A 116 -2.09 24.24 7.63
C PHE A 116 -3.57 24.64 7.61
N CYS A 117 -3.93 25.67 8.36
CA CYS A 117 -5.31 26.16 8.44
C CYS A 117 -5.83 26.62 7.09
N ALA A 118 -5.02 27.31 6.30
CA ALA A 118 -5.37 27.72 4.95
C ALA A 118 -5.65 26.53 4.03
N ARG A 119 -4.73 25.56 3.96
CA ARG A 119 -4.87 24.36 3.11
C ARG A 119 -6.02 23.45 3.52
N SER A 120 -6.31 23.38 4.81
CA SER A 120 -7.37 22.50 5.34
C SER A 120 -8.74 23.17 5.41
N LYS A 121 -8.92 24.40 4.90
CA LYS A 121 -10.17 25.14 4.98
C LYS A 121 -11.37 24.36 4.40
N GLY A 122 -11.18 23.68 3.28
CA GLY A 122 -12.20 22.88 2.61
C GLY A 122 -12.37 21.45 3.16
N TRP A 123 -11.73 21.08 4.25
CA TRP A 123 -11.86 19.72 4.78
C TRP A 123 -13.16 19.55 5.59
N THR A 124 -14.17 18.97 4.97
CA THR A 124 -15.50 18.78 5.56
C THR A 124 -15.64 17.49 6.37
N GLY A 125 -14.82 16.47 6.09
CA GLY A 125 -14.86 15.18 6.78
C GLY A 125 -14.54 15.29 8.28
N GLU A 126 -15.09 14.38 9.08
CA GLU A 126 -14.91 14.34 10.54
C GLU A 126 -13.44 14.38 10.96
N ARG A 127 -12.60 13.57 10.31
CA ARG A 127 -11.16 13.53 10.55
C ARG A 127 -10.47 14.86 10.23
N GLY A 128 -10.88 15.53 9.16
CA GLY A 128 -10.37 16.85 8.78
C GLY A 128 -10.74 17.91 9.80
N ARG A 129 -12.00 17.94 10.21
CA ARG A 129 -12.51 18.85 11.27
C ARG A 129 -11.78 18.62 12.59
N ALA A 130 -11.56 17.37 12.98
CA ALA A 130 -10.81 17.02 14.19
C ALA A 130 -9.34 17.50 14.12
N ALA A 131 -8.69 17.34 12.98
CA ALA A 131 -7.34 17.85 12.76
C ALA A 131 -7.29 19.39 12.87
N ARG A 132 -8.25 20.11 12.30
CA ARG A 132 -8.35 21.57 12.38
C ARG A 132 -8.51 22.05 13.83
N ARG A 133 -9.42 21.41 14.60
CA ARG A 133 -9.58 21.71 16.04
C ARG A 133 -8.26 21.56 16.78
N ARG A 134 -7.53 20.46 16.52
CA ARG A 134 -6.24 20.21 17.15
C ARG A 134 -5.18 21.26 16.79
N TRP A 135 -5.15 21.75 15.57
CA TRP A 135 -4.24 22.80 15.13
C TRP A 135 -4.67 24.19 15.60
N LYS A 136 -5.83 24.30 16.24
CA LYS A 136 -6.44 25.57 16.65
C LYS A 136 -6.64 26.53 15.46
N CYS A 137 -7.20 25.95 14.40
CA CYS A 137 -7.72 26.74 13.30
C CYS A 137 -9.12 27.24 13.64
#